data_40e2a4d80ee6f2140c7b02239235af76
#
_entry.id   40e2a4d80ee6f2140c7b02239235af76
#
_cell.length_a   1.000
_cell.length_b   1.000
_cell.length_c   1.000
_cell.angle_alpha   90.00
_cell.angle_beta   90.00
_cell.angle_gamma   90.00
#
_symmetry.space_group_name_H-M   'P 1'
#
loop_
_entity.id
_entity.type
_entity.pdbx_description
1 polymer ?
#
loop_
_entity_poly.entity_id
_entity_poly.type
_entity_poly.pdbx_seq_one_letter_code
_entity_poly.pdbx_strand_id
1 'polypeptide(L)'
;DGWELDFIGFLDFIFPDYGLVVDLKTTGRMPSVMSKGHQRQRAFYAKASGNAAVKFLYVTPKKSAMLDDGDPDELMAEIKLHLTRQEAFLRLGDKELLKSIVPVNPDSFYWRGDEAVRKELFGI
;
A
#
# COMPACT_ATOMS: atom_id res chain seq x y z
N ASP A 1 12.14 -3.66 -12.89
CA ASP A 1 10.90 -4.43 -13.09
C ASP A 1 10.05 -3.99 -14.29
N GLY A 2 10.44 -2.96 -15.04
CA GLY A 2 9.81 -2.58 -16.31
C GLY A 2 8.62 -1.64 -16.22
N TRP A 3 8.29 -1.10 -15.05
CA TRP A 3 7.31 -0.03 -14.91
C TRP A 3 7.95 1.34 -15.08
N GLU A 4 7.20 2.28 -15.67
CA GLU A 4 7.62 3.68 -15.83
C GLU A 4 7.44 4.51 -14.55
N LEU A 5 6.58 4.05 -13.64
CA LEU A 5 6.29 4.72 -12.38
C LEU A 5 6.95 3.98 -11.22
N ASP A 6 7.54 4.76 -10.31
CA ASP A 6 8.07 4.23 -9.07
C ASP A 6 6.96 3.82 -8.10
N PHE A 7 7.12 2.67 -7.48
CA PHE A 7 6.28 2.24 -6.36
C PHE A 7 7.07 2.40 -5.07
N ILE A 8 6.65 3.34 -4.23
CA ILE A 8 7.40 3.81 -3.08
C ILE A 8 6.69 3.40 -1.78
N GLY A 9 7.46 3.03 -0.77
CA GLY A 9 6.99 2.79 0.59
C GLY A 9 8.00 3.30 1.62
N PHE A 10 7.52 3.54 2.84
CA PHE A 10 8.34 3.98 3.96
C PHE A 10 8.34 2.89 5.03
N LEU A 11 9.52 2.56 5.54
CA LEU A 11 9.74 1.56 6.59
C LEU A 11 9.84 2.26 7.94
N ASP A 12 9.13 1.77 8.96
CA ASP A 12 9.17 2.36 10.29
C ASP A 12 10.48 2.00 11.03
N PHE A 13 10.81 0.70 11.08
CA PHE A 13 12.00 0.23 11.79
C PHE A 13 12.75 -0.82 10.96
N ILE A 14 14.05 -0.67 10.88
CA ILE A 14 14.96 -1.59 10.20
C ILE A 14 16.01 -2.07 11.18
N PHE A 15 16.20 -3.39 11.26
CA PHE A 15 17.20 -4.05 12.08
C PHE A 15 18.14 -4.85 11.15
N PRO A 16 19.17 -4.20 10.57
CA PRO A 16 20.02 -4.81 9.55
C PRO A 16 20.73 -6.08 10.03
N ASP A 17 21.22 -6.07 11.26
CA ASP A 17 21.95 -7.21 11.86
C ASP A 17 21.08 -8.47 12.00
N TYR A 18 19.75 -8.32 11.98
CA TYR A 18 18.81 -9.41 12.07
C TYR A 18 18.08 -9.70 10.74
N GLY A 19 18.37 -8.93 9.69
CA GLY A 19 17.62 -9.01 8.43
C GLY A 19 16.12 -8.78 8.62
N LEU A 20 15.73 -7.91 9.56
CA LEU A 20 14.35 -7.71 10.00
C LEU A 20 13.88 -6.28 9.77
N VAL A 21 12.68 -6.17 9.22
CA VAL A 21 11.90 -4.92 9.15
C VAL A 21 10.64 -5.08 10.01
N VAL A 22 10.32 -4.07 10.81
CA VAL A 22 9.11 -4.01 11.62
C VAL A 22 8.31 -2.78 11.26
N ASP A 23 7.04 -2.97 10.93
CA ASP A 23 6.06 -1.91 10.68
C ASP A 23 5.10 -1.83 11.86
N LEU A 24 4.89 -0.61 12.40
CA LEU A 24 4.07 -0.38 13.58
C LEU A 24 2.63 -0.04 13.18
N LYS A 25 1.66 -0.78 13.72
CA LYS A 25 0.24 -0.55 13.54
C LYS A 25 -0.47 -0.33 14.89
N THR A 26 -0.99 0.85 15.13
CA THR A 26 -1.85 1.12 16.27
C THR A 26 -3.30 0.81 15.91
N THR A 27 -4.02 0.15 16.82
CA THR A 27 -5.40 -0.25 16.60
C THR A 27 -6.19 -0.35 17.92
N GLY A 28 -7.48 -0.10 17.87
CA GLY A 28 -8.36 -0.27 19.04
C GLY A 28 -8.63 -1.75 19.40
N ARG A 29 -8.57 -2.63 18.41
CA ARG A 29 -8.82 -4.08 18.57
C ARG A 29 -7.71 -4.89 17.91
N MET A 30 -7.15 -5.84 18.67
CA MET A 30 -6.12 -6.73 18.16
C MET A 30 -6.70 -7.66 17.07
N PRO A 31 -6.15 -7.63 15.84
CA PRO A 31 -6.55 -8.59 14.81
C PRO A 31 -5.99 -9.98 15.13
N SER A 32 -6.73 -11.02 14.76
CA SER A 32 -6.26 -12.42 14.82
C SER A 32 -5.42 -12.78 13.59
N VAL A 33 -5.64 -12.09 12.48
CA VAL A 33 -4.92 -12.23 11.22
C VAL A 33 -4.81 -10.86 10.55
N MET A 34 -3.74 -10.63 9.80
CA MET A 34 -3.55 -9.38 9.08
C MET A 34 -4.61 -9.18 7.99
N SER A 35 -5.08 -7.93 7.83
CA SER A 35 -5.91 -7.58 6.67
C SER A 35 -5.16 -7.82 5.36
N LYS A 36 -5.87 -8.08 4.27
CA LYS A 36 -5.25 -8.24 2.95
C LYS A 36 -4.42 -7.03 2.52
N GLY A 37 -4.85 -5.82 2.86
CA GLY A 37 -4.07 -4.61 2.61
C GLY A 37 -2.72 -4.61 3.33
N HIS A 38 -2.70 -4.99 4.60
CA HIS A 38 -1.46 -5.10 5.38
C HIS A 38 -0.57 -6.27 4.90
N GLN A 39 -1.18 -7.40 4.49
CA GLN A 39 -0.42 -8.52 3.91
C GLN A 39 0.29 -8.09 2.62
N ARG A 40 -0.38 -7.34 1.72
CA ARG A 40 0.22 -6.76 0.50
C ARG A 40 1.33 -5.76 0.82
N GLN A 41 1.12 -4.88 1.79
CA GLN A 41 2.14 -3.94 2.23
C GLN A 41 3.38 -4.67 2.75
N ARG A 42 3.19 -5.72 3.56
CA ARG A 42 4.27 -6.58 4.05
C ARG A 42 5.04 -7.26 2.91
N ALA A 43 4.34 -7.83 1.94
CA ALA A 43 4.96 -8.47 0.77
C ALA A 43 5.81 -7.48 -0.04
N PHE A 44 5.29 -6.28 -0.27
CA PHE A 44 6.02 -5.23 -0.94
C PHE A 44 7.29 -4.83 -0.16
N TYR A 45 7.19 -4.63 1.14
CA TYR A 45 8.33 -4.27 1.98
C TYR A 45 9.39 -5.38 2.00
N ALA A 46 8.99 -6.64 2.08
CA ALA A 46 9.92 -7.77 2.00
C ALA A 46 10.71 -7.73 0.68
N LYS A 47 10.03 -7.51 -0.43
CA LYS A 47 10.67 -7.46 -1.75
C LYS A 47 11.59 -6.26 -1.91
N ALA A 48 11.15 -5.07 -1.49
CA ALA A 48 11.90 -3.82 -1.58
C ALA A 48 13.16 -3.83 -0.70
N SER A 49 13.15 -4.56 0.42
CA SER A 49 14.29 -4.68 1.35
C SER A 49 15.18 -5.91 1.10
N GLY A 50 15.18 -6.46 -0.11
CA GLY A 50 16.03 -7.59 -0.48
C GLY A 50 15.61 -8.91 0.15
N ASN A 51 14.32 -9.15 0.29
CA ASN A 51 13.70 -10.31 0.95
C ASN A 51 14.02 -10.41 2.45
N ALA A 52 14.17 -9.27 3.13
CA ALA A 52 14.24 -9.24 4.58
C ALA A 52 12.96 -9.83 5.21
N ALA A 53 13.07 -10.36 6.42
CA ALA A 53 11.89 -10.72 7.19
C ALA A 53 11.12 -9.45 7.56
N VAL A 54 9.84 -9.38 7.21
CA VAL A 54 8.98 -8.23 7.55
C VAL A 54 7.88 -8.69 8.48
N LYS A 55 7.75 -8.03 9.63
CA LYS A 55 6.71 -8.28 10.62
C LYS A 55 5.95 -7.01 10.94
N PHE A 56 4.66 -7.14 11.19
CA PHE A 56 3.83 -6.03 11.63
C PHE A 56 3.59 -6.14 13.13
N LEU A 57 4.02 -5.11 13.87
CA LEU A 57 3.76 -4.99 15.29
C LEU A 57 2.44 -4.25 15.52
N TYR A 58 1.41 -4.99 15.87
CA TYR A 58 0.13 -4.40 16.27
C TYR A 58 0.14 -4.06 17.75
N VAL A 59 -0.26 -2.83 18.06
CA VAL A 59 -0.33 -2.31 19.43
C VAL A 59 -1.74 -1.80 19.72
N THR A 60 -2.30 -2.27 20.82
CA THR A 60 -3.55 -1.78 21.40
C THR A 60 -3.27 -1.17 22.78
N PRO A 61 -4.21 -0.45 23.41
CA PRO A 61 -4.03 0.03 24.76
C PRO A 61 -3.75 -1.07 25.82
N LYS A 62 -4.05 -2.33 25.50
CA LYS A 62 -3.95 -3.45 26.45
C LYS A 62 -2.87 -4.48 26.11
N LYS A 63 -2.48 -4.60 24.86
CA LYS A 63 -1.54 -5.64 24.42
C LYS A 63 -0.91 -5.32 23.07
N SER A 64 0.15 -6.04 22.76
CA SER A 64 0.79 -6.03 21.44
C SER A 64 0.96 -7.46 20.90
N ALA A 65 1.07 -7.58 19.57
CA ALA A 65 1.36 -8.84 18.90
C ALA A 65 2.08 -8.58 17.58
N MET A 66 3.02 -9.46 17.24
CA MET A 66 3.63 -9.47 15.91
C MET A 66 2.91 -10.46 15.01
N LEU A 67 2.56 -10.00 13.80
CA LEU A 67 1.93 -10.81 12.76
C LEU A 67 2.75 -10.73 11.47
N ASP A 68 2.74 -11.82 10.71
CA ASP A 68 3.43 -11.95 9.42
C ASP A 68 2.66 -12.86 8.44
N ASP A 69 1.33 -12.77 8.47
CA ASP A 69 0.43 -13.56 7.62
C ASP A 69 0.63 -13.32 6.12
N GLY A 70 0.30 -14.32 5.34
CA GLY A 70 0.28 -14.30 3.88
C GLY A 70 1.61 -14.69 3.24
N ASP A 71 1.53 -15.24 2.04
CA ASP A 71 2.70 -15.57 1.21
C ASP A 71 3.18 -14.33 0.45
N PRO A 72 4.44 -13.85 0.67
CA PRO A 72 4.93 -12.65 0.01
C PRO A 72 5.01 -12.78 -1.52
N ASP A 73 5.32 -13.96 -2.05
CA ASP A 73 5.48 -14.15 -3.50
C ASP A 73 4.13 -14.15 -4.22
N GLU A 74 3.12 -14.83 -3.66
CA GLU A 74 1.74 -14.78 -4.16
C GLU A 74 1.18 -13.35 -4.15
N LEU A 75 1.36 -12.64 -3.03
CA LEU A 75 0.88 -11.27 -2.86
C LEU A 75 1.60 -10.29 -3.78
N MET A 76 2.90 -10.48 -4.03
CA MET A 76 3.64 -9.67 -5.00
C MET A 76 3.19 -9.94 -6.43
N ALA A 77 2.86 -11.17 -6.79
CA ALA A 77 2.28 -11.48 -8.10
C ALA A 77 0.93 -10.76 -8.29
N GLU A 78 0.08 -10.74 -7.26
CA GLU A 78 -1.18 -9.98 -7.25
C GLU A 78 -0.95 -8.48 -7.41
N ILE A 79 -0.02 -7.90 -6.65
CA ILE A 79 0.34 -6.48 -6.74
C ILE A 79 0.83 -6.13 -8.16
N LYS A 80 1.72 -6.94 -8.72
CA LYS A 80 2.24 -6.74 -10.09
C LYS A 80 1.13 -6.71 -11.12
N LEU A 81 0.17 -7.62 -11.03
CA LEU A 81 -0.98 -7.65 -11.92
C LEU A 81 -1.81 -6.37 -11.85
N HIS A 82 -2.05 -5.86 -10.64
CA HIS A 82 -2.79 -4.61 -10.46
C HIS A 82 -2.00 -3.40 -10.99
N LEU A 83 -0.71 -3.29 -10.68
CA LEU A 83 0.14 -2.19 -11.16
C LEU A 83 0.26 -2.17 -12.68
N THR A 84 0.42 -3.33 -13.31
CA THR A 84 0.46 -3.43 -14.78
C THR A 84 -0.83 -2.92 -15.42
N ARG A 85 -1.99 -3.22 -14.82
CA ARG A 85 -3.29 -2.70 -15.29
C ARG A 85 -3.42 -1.20 -15.09
N GLN A 86 -2.97 -0.68 -13.95
CA GLN A 86 -2.96 0.76 -13.68
C GLN A 86 -2.07 1.52 -14.67
N GLU A 87 -0.86 0.99 -14.92
CA GLU A 87 0.04 1.59 -15.89
C GLU A 87 -0.53 1.57 -17.31
N ALA A 88 -1.13 0.44 -17.74
CA ALA A 88 -1.81 0.34 -19.03
C ALA A 88 -2.95 1.37 -19.17
N PHE A 89 -3.73 1.58 -18.10
CA PHE A 89 -4.75 2.61 -18.04
C PHE A 89 -4.15 4.02 -18.21
N LEU A 90 -3.09 4.35 -17.47
CA LEU A 90 -2.43 5.65 -17.56
C LEU A 90 -1.80 5.91 -18.94
N ARG A 91 -1.34 4.86 -19.62
CA ARG A 91 -0.77 4.93 -20.97
C ARG A 91 -1.81 5.28 -22.07
N LEU A 92 -3.10 5.29 -21.78
CA LEU A 92 -4.11 5.82 -22.72
C LEU A 92 -3.83 7.26 -23.09
N GLY A 93 -3.16 8.04 -22.21
CA GLY A 93 -2.53 9.31 -22.53
C GLY A 93 -3.48 10.50 -22.73
N ASP A 94 -4.76 10.26 -22.95
CA ASP A 94 -5.78 11.31 -23.07
C ASP A 94 -6.27 11.72 -21.67
N LYS A 95 -5.77 12.86 -21.20
CA LYS A 95 -6.08 13.36 -19.85
C LYS A 95 -7.56 13.63 -19.64
N GLU A 96 -8.26 14.16 -20.63
CA GLU A 96 -9.69 14.46 -20.52
C GLU A 96 -10.51 13.19 -20.50
N LEU A 97 -10.16 12.19 -21.32
CA LEU A 97 -10.77 10.87 -21.26
C LEU A 97 -10.53 10.22 -19.89
N LEU A 98 -9.30 10.20 -19.40
CA LEU A 98 -8.97 9.62 -18.10
C LEU A 98 -9.75 10.28 -16.96
N LYS A 99 -9.85 11.61 -16.93
CA LYS A 99 -10.66 12.36 -15.95
C LYS A 99 -12.15 11.96 -16.00
N SER A 100 -12.67 11.73 -17.20
CA SER A 100 -14.08 11.38 -17.38
C SER A 100 -14.47 9.97 -16.95
N ILE A 101 -13.50 9.02 -16.93
CA ILE A 101 -13.75 7.60 -16.65
C ILE A 101 -13.21 7.14 -15.30
N VAL A 102 -12.36 7.94 -14.63
CA VAL A 102 -11.86 7.60 -13.27
C VAL A 102 -13.00 7.71 -12.25
N PRO A 103 -13.32 6.64 -11.53
CA PRO A 103 -14.27 6.73 -10.43
C PRO A 103 -13.64 7.48 -9.26
N VAL A 104 -14.17 8.66 -8.96
CA VAL A 104 -13.69 9.49 -7.84
C VAL A 104 -14.63 9.33 -6.66
N ASN A 105 -14.08 8.88 -5.53
CA ASN A 105 -14.80 8.91 -4.25
C ASN A 105 -14.51 10.25 -3.54
N PRO A 106 -15.48 11.18 -3.48
CA PRO A 106 -15.26 12.50 -2.89
C PRO A 106 -14.97 12.46 -1.38
N ASP A 107 -15.40 11.40 -0.69
CA ASP A 107 -15.19 11.23 0.75
C ASP A 107 -13.87 10.51 1.09
N SER A 108 -13.04 10.22 0.08
CA SER A 108 -11.77 9.57 0.29
C SER A 108 -10.84 10.40 1.17
N PHE A 109 -10.19 9.72 2.11
CA PHE A 109 -9.14 10.30 2.95
C PHE A 109 -8.06 11.05 2.15
N TYR A 110 -7.74 10.59 0.95
CA TYR A 110 -6.71 11.19 0.10
C TYR A 110 -7.04 12.59 -0.41
N TRP A 111 -8.30 13.04 -0.30
CA TRP A 111 -8.71 14.41 -0.66
C TRP A 111 -8.69 15.40 0.50
N ARG A 112 -8.34 14.96 1.72
CA ARG A 112 -8.29 15.86 2.88
C ARG A 112 -7.22 16.94 2.69
N GLY A 113 -7.68 18.18 2.64
CA GLY A 113 -6.84 19.35 2.33
C GLY A 113 -6.74 19.70 0.83
N ASP A 114 -7.22 18.81 -0.06
CA ASP A 114 -7.15 18.96 -1.52
C ASP A 114 -8.54 19.03 -2.18
N GLU A 115 -9.58 19.40 -1.43
CA GLU A 115 -10.95 19.47 -1.92
C GLU A 115 -11.11 20.46 -3.11
N ALA A 116 -10.35 21.56 -3.10
CA ALA A 116 -10.35 22.52 -4.21
C ALA A 116 -9.79 21.88 -5.49
N VAL A 117 -8.69 21.15 -5.39
CA VAL A 117 -8.07 20.42 -6.49
C VAL A 117 -9.01 19.36 -7.05
N ARG A 118 -9.66 18.60 -6.17
CA ARG A 118 -10.66 17.60 -6.59
C ARG A 118 -11.80 18.24 -7.40
N LYS A 119 -12.36 19.34 -6.90
CA LYS A 119 -13.44 20.07 -7.60
C LYS A 119 -12.97 20.61 -8.94
N GLU A 120 -11.77 21.18 -9.01
CA GLU A 120 -11.19 21.68 -10.25
C GLU A 120 -10.99 20.57 -11.29
N LEU A 121 -10.43 19.42 -10.85
CA LEU A 121 -10.10 18.32 -11.76
C LEU A 121 -11.31 17.49 -12.20
N PHE A 122 -12.27 17.27 -11.33
CA PHE A 122 -13.34 16.29 -11.54
C PHE A 122 -14.76 16.87 -11.43
N GLY A 123 -14.91 18.10 -10.99
CA GLY A 123 -16.22 18.77 -10.85
C GLY A 123 -17.04 18.31 -9.65
N ILE A 124 -16.48 17.53 -8.75
CA ILE A 124 -17.20 16.93 -7.61
C ILE A 124 -16.47 17.14 -6.29
#